data_94371966873fc4d9b3c29a52758df4cf
#
_entry.id   94371966873fc4d9b3c29a52758df4cf
#
_cell.length_a   1.000
_cell.length_b   1.000
_cell.length_c   1.000
_cell.angle_alpha   90.00
_cell.angle_beta   90.00
_cell.angle_gamma   90.00
#
_symmetry.space_group_name_H-M   'P 1'
#
loop_
_entity.id
_entity.type
_entity.pdbx_description
1 polymer ?
#
loop_
_entity_poly.entity_id
_entity_poly.type
_entity_poly.pdbx_seq_one_letter_code
_entity_poly.pdbx_strand_id
1 'polypeptide(L)'
;FKLSKSFYQSIINEVLLNNKFGSNRSNDGKTANVEFVSANPTGPLTIGHGRNGVIGDIISNILDWNGYSVTREYYFNNAGRQMRILGESVKARYLELIGKPVSFPSGGYKGDYIKDIALKILKEKGNKLSDKDDNIFKTTAETLMFNDIKKTLSDLKINFDKYSNEKDYYDNCLLYTSDAADDLYR
;
A
#
# COMPACT_ATOMS: atom_id res chain seq x y z
N PHE A 1 -2.12 -30.96 37.80
CA PHE A 1 -3.30 -30.25 38.28
C PHE A 1 -4.48 -30.61 37.38
N LYS A 2 -5.64 -30.92 38.00
CA LYS A 2 -6.90 -31.17 37.30
C LYS A 2 -7.87 -30.06 37.71
N LEU A 3 -8.25 -29.22 36.72
CA LEU A 3 -9.19 -28.14 36.94
C LEU A 3 -10.63 -28.67 37.01
N SER A 4 -11.48 -28.03 37.81
CA SER A 4 -12.88 -28.41 37.96
C SER A 4 -13.70 -28.04 36.72
N LYS A 5 -14.82 -28.73 36.51
CA LYS A 5 -15.75 -28.39 35.41
C LYS A 5 -16.33 -26.97 35.57
N SER A 6 -16.58 -26.53 36.78
CA SER A 6 -17.08 -25.20 37.08
C SER A 6 -16.07 -24.10 36.75
N PHE A 7 -14.76 -24.37 36.89
CA PHE A 7 -13.71 -23.45 36.48
C PHE A 7 -13.75 -23.21 34.97
N TYR A 8 -13.85 -24.29 34.15
CA TYR A 8 -13.96 -24.10 32.70
C TYR A 8 -15.23 -23.35 32.30
N GLN A 9 -16.35 -23.61 32.96
CA GLN A 9 -17.59 -22.89 32.69
C GLN A 9 -17.49 -21.40 33.05
N SER A 10 -16.82 -21.03 34.14
CA SER A 10 -16.60 -19.63 34.49
C SER A 10 -15.72 -18.91 33.51
N ILE A 11 -14.64 -19.54 33.02
CA ILE A 11 -13.77 -18.95 31.97
C ILE A 11 -14.52 -18.76 30.67
N ILE A 12 -15.33 -19.73 30.25
CA ILE A 12 -16.14 -19.59 29.02
C ILE A 12 -17.10 -18.42 29.13
N ASN A 13 -17.77 -18.27 30.26
CA ASN A 13 -18.67 -17.15 30.52
C ASN A 13 -17.92 -15.81 30.49
N GLU A 14 -16.74 -15.74 31.11
CA GLU A 14 -15.91 -14.55 31.11
C GLU A 14 -15.49 -14.16 29.69
N VAL A 15 -15.04 -15.14 28.86
CA VAL A 15 -14.70 -14.93 27.44
C VAL A 15 -15.90 -14.39 26.65
N LEU A 16 -17.08 -14.96 26.88
CA LEU A 16 -18.30 -14.55 26.15
C LEU A 16 -18.79 -13.15 26.55
N LEU A 17 -18.55 -12.74 27.79
CA LEU A 17 -19.01 -11.44 28.32
C LEU A 17 -17.97 -10.33 28.14
N ASN A 18 -16.71 -10.67 27.92
CA ASN A 18 -15.63 -9.71 27.83
C ASN A 18 -14.97 -9.71 26.44
N ASN A 19 -15.36 -8.80 25.58
CA ASN A 19 -14.80 -8.64 24.24
C ASN A 19 -13.29 -8.33 24.22
N LYS A 20 -12.70 -8.00 25.36
CA LYS A 20 -11.26 -7.76 25.54
C LYS A 20 -10.61 -8.80 26.45
N PHE A 21 -11.19 -10.01 26.54
CA PHE A 21 -10.61 -11.10 27.34
C PHE A 21 -9.17 -11.39 26.88
N GLY A 22 -8.25 -11.44 27.83
CA GLY A 22 -6.82 -11.64 27.57
C GLY A 22 -6.04 -10.39 27.18
N SER A 23 -6.70 -9.24 26.99
CA SER A 23 -5.97 -7.98 26.84
C SER A 23 -5.32 -7.56 28.17
N ASN A 24 -4.24 -6.82 28.08
CA ASN A 24 -3.56 -6.24 29.24
C ASN A 24 -3.14 -4.78 28.95
N ARG A 25 -2.81 -4.07 30.01
CA ARG A 25 -2.41 -2.67 29.94
C ARG A 25 -0.95 -2.44 30.35
N SER A 26 -0.13 -3.48 30.26
CA SER A 26 1.28 -3.45 30.70
C SER A 26 2.12 -2.42 29.95
N ASN A 27 1.65 -1.97 28.78
CA ASN A 27 2.35 -1.02 27.93
C ASN A 27 1.58 0.28 27.72
N ASP A 28 0.61 0.59 28.60
CA ASP A 28 -0.10 1.87 28.54
C ASP A 28 0.89 3.05 28.53
N GLY A 29 0.65 4.00 27.63
CA GLY A 29 1.52 5.16 27.41
C GLY A 29 2.71 4.93 26.48
N LYS A 30 2.94 3.68 26.02
CA LYS A 30 3.92 3.40 24.98
C LYS A 30 3.27 3.45 23.61
N THR A 31 4.03 3.92 22.62
CA THR A 31 3.63 3.97 21.20
C THR A 31 4.38 2.93 20.40
N ALA A 32 3.75 2.44 19.33
CA ALA A 32 4.40 1.59 18.32
C ALA A 32 3.98 2.05 16.93
N ASN A 33 4.95 2.19 16.03
CA ASN A 33 4.69 2.39 14.60
C ASN A 33 4.98 1.07 13.88
N VAL A 34 3.99 0.54 13.18
CA VAL A 34 4.12 -0.71 12.42
C VAL A 34 3.92 -0.38 10.94
N GLU A 35 5.01 -0.40 10.19
CA GLU A 35 5.01 -0.23 8.75
C GLU A 35 4.92 -1.59 8.07
N PHE A 36 3.98 -1.75 7.14
CA PHE A 36 3.81 -2.99 6.39
C PHE A 36 3.10 -2.79 5.06
N VAL A 37 3.15 -3.78 4.18
CA VAL A 37 2.81 -3.76 2.75
C VAL A 37 3.74 -2.83 1.97
N SER A 38 3.63 -1.54 2.14
CA SER A 38 4.52 -0.49 1.60
C SER A 38 4.88 -0.69 0.12
N ALA A 39 3.91 -1.10 -0.70
CA ALA A 39 4.10 -1.34 -2.12
C ALA A 39 3.92 -0.05 -2.92
N ASN A 40 4.81 0.21 -3.89
CA ASN A 40 4.66 1.32 -4.81
C ASN A 40 3.45 1.09 -5.74
N PRO A 41 2.70 2.13 -6.12
CA PRO A 41 1.48 2.00 -6.92
C PRO A 41 1.79 1.74 -8.41
N THR A 42 2.59 0.71 -8.69
CA THR A 42 3.01 0.32 -10.04
C THR A 42 2.19 -0.83 -10.62
N GLY A 43 1.31 -1.42 -9.84
CA GLY A 43 0.43 -2.50 -10.24
C GLY A 43 -0.37 -3.08 -9.06
N PRO A 44 -1.23 -4.07 -9.32
CA PRO A 44 -2.00 -4.76 -8.30
C PRO A 44 -1.12 -5.44 -7.25
N LEU A 45 -1.64 -5.57 -6.02
CA LEU A 45 -0.96 -6.31 -4.96
C LEU A 45 -0.79 -7.79 -5.34
N THR A 46 0.36 -8.33 -4.99
CA THR A 46 0.66 -9.77 -5.14
C THR A 46 0.35 -10.54 -3.86
N ILE A 47 0.35 -11.87 -3.95
CA ILE A 47 0.23 -12.76 -2.78
C ILE A 47 1.32 -12.45 -1.73
N GLY A 48 2.54 -12.07 -2.17
CA GLY A 48 3.62 -11.66 -1.26
C GLY A 48 3.24 -10.43 -0.44
N HIS A 49 2.63 -9.41 -1.08
CA HIS A 49 2.11 -8.24 -0.37
C HIS A 49 0.97 -8.60 0.59
N GLY A 50 0.07 -9.49 0.18
CA GLY A 50 -1.02 -9.99 1.03
C GLY A 50 -0.49 -10.70 2.28
N ARG A 51 0.54 -11.55 2.14
CA ARG A 51 1.21 -12.21 3.28
C ARG A 51 1.81 -11.19 4.25
N ASN A 52 2.53 -10.19 3.71
CA ASN A 52 3.11 -9.12 4.52
C ASN A 52 2.01 -8.32 5.23
N GLY A 53 0.92 -8.00 4.53
CA GLY A 53 -0.24 -7.30 5.07
C GLY A 53 -0.86 -8.01 6.26
N VAL A 54 -1.13 -9.31 6.13
CA VAL A 54 -1.71 -10.13 7.23
C VAL A 54 -0.76 -10.18 8.44
N ILE A 55 0.54 -10.37 8.20
CA ILE A 55 1.52 -10.42 9.29
C ILE A 55 1.58 -9.06 10.02
N GLY A 56 1.66 -7.95 9.27
CA GLY A 56 1.71 -6.61 9.84
C GLY A 56 0.46 -6.24 10.64
N ASP A 57 -0.71 -6.58 10.12
CA ASP A 57 -1.98 -6.36 10.81
C ASP A 57 -2.09 -7.18 12.11
N ILE A 58 -1.71 -8.47 12.07
CA ILE A 58 -1.70 -9.32 13.27
C ILE A 58 -0.73 -8.77 14.33
N ILE A 59 0.48 -8.36 13.93
CA ILE A 59 1.45 -7.76 14.87
C ILE A 59 0.85 -6.49 15.49
N SER A 60 0.26 -5.63 14.68
CA SER A 60 -0.40 -4.41 15.14
C SER A 60 -1.51 -4.70 16.15
N ASN A 61 -2.35 -5.70 15.86
CA ASN A 61 -3.44 -6.12 16.75
C ASN A 61 -2.92 -6.70 18.07
N ILE A 62 -1.83 -7.49 18.03
CA ILE A 62 -1.20 -8.04 19.25
C ILE A 62 -0.61 -6.91 20.10
N LEU A 63 0.04 -5.92 19.50
CA LEU A 63 0.59 -4.79 20.22
C LEU A 63 -0.53 -3.95 20.88
N ASP A 64 -1.59 -3.64 20.14
CA ASP A 64 -2.76 -2.93 20.65
C ASP A 64 -3.42 -3.69 21.81
N TRP A 65 -3.55 -5.03 21.68
CA TRP A 65 -4.08 -5.90 22.71
C TRP A 65 -3.24 -5.90 24.01
N ASN A 66 -1.94 -5.60 23.87
CA ASN A 66 -1.01 -5.48 25.00
C ASN A 66 -0.83 -4.03 25.51
N GLY A 67 -1.70 -3.11 25.12
CA GLY A 67 -1.79 -1.75 25.66
C GLY A 67 -0.92 -0.71 24.95
N TYR A 68 -0.29 -1.03 23.80
CA TYR A 68 0.38 -0.01 22.99
C TYR A 68 -0.62 0.87 22.25
N SER A 69 -0.29 2.14 22.09
CA SER A 69 -0.92 2.99 21.09
C SER A 69 -0.25 2.73 19.74
N VAL A 70 -0.93 1.98 18.86
CA VAL A 70 -0.36 1.52 17.60
C VAL A 70 -0.74 2.47 16.46
N THR A 71 0.25 2.85 15.63
CA THR A 71 0.05 3.50 14.34
C THR A 71 0.40 2.50 13.23
N ARG A 72 -0.54 2.19 12.37
CA ARG A 72 -0.33 1.37 11.16
C ARG A 72 0.04 2.29 10.01
N GLU A 73 1.25 2.15 9.50
CA GLU A 73 1.80 3.03 8.47
C GLU A 73 2.00 2.29 7.15
N TYR A 74 1.56 2.92 6.06
CA TYR A 74 1.85 2.51 4.70
C TYR A 74 2.78 3.54 4.07
N TYR A 75 3.99 3.14 3.70
CA TYR A 75 4.96 3.98 3.01
C TYR A 75 4.98 3.66 1.51
N PHE A 76 5.04 4.67 0.66
CA PHE A 76 5.11 4.47 -0.79
C PHE A 76 5.92 5.55 -1.49
N ASN A 77 6.55 5.16 -2.61
CA ASN A 77 7.28 6.07 -3.47
C ASN A 77 6.50 6.26 -4.78
N ASN A 78 6.10 7.50 -5.06
CA ASN A 78 5.44 7.90 -6.31
C ASN A 78 6.31 8.81 -7.19
N ALA A 79 7.57 9.08 -6.83
CA ALA A 79 8.44 9.99 -7.55
C ALA A 79 9.45 9.28 -8.46
N GLY A 80 9.86 8.06 -8.17
CA GLY A 80 10.99 7.38 -8.76
C GLY A 80 10.81 6.92 -10.23
N ARG A 81 11.85 6.25 -10.73
CA ARG A 81 11.91 5.67 -12.08
C ARG A 81 10.74 4.74 -12.39
N GLN A 82 10.27 3.96 -11.41
CA GLN A 82 9.17 3.02 -11.59
C GLN A 82 7.88 3.73 -12.00
N MET A 83 7.57 4.87 -11.39
CA MET A 83 6.38 5.64 -11.72
C MET A 83 6.46 6.29 -13.10
N ARG A 84 7.66 6.70 -13.54
CA ARG A 84 7.86 7.18 -14.90
C ARG A 84 7.61 6.06 -15.91
N ILE A 85 8.19 4.88 -15.71
CA ILE A 85 7.99 3.72 -16.58
C ILE A 85 6.51 3.29 -16.62
N LEU A 86 5.80 3.39 -15.49
CA LEU A 86 4.36 3.14 -15.46
C LEU A 86 3.60 4.09 -16.37
N GLY A 87 3.85 5.40 -16.25
CA GLY A 87 3.24 6.42 -17.12
C GLY A 87 3.55 6.20 -18.60
N GLU A 88 4.81 5.92 -18.92
CA GLU A 88 5.24 5.59 -20.30
C GLU A 88 4.54 4.34 -20.84
N SER A 89 4.33 3.31 -20.00
CA SER A 89 3.62 2.08 -20.37
C SER A 89 2.14 2.34 -20.68
N VAL A 90 1.47 3.14 -19.85
CA VAL A 90 0.07 3.53 -20.08
C VAL A 90 -0.06 4.40 -21.33
N LYS A 91 0.86 5.36 -21.54
CA LYS A 91 0.92 6.19 -22.75
C LYS A 91 1.08 5.33 -23.99
N ALA A 92 2.00 4.35 -23.98
CA ALA A 92 2.19 3.44 -25.11
C ALA A 92 0.89 2.71 -25.46
N ARG A 93 0.17 2.15 -24.48
CA ARG A 93 -1.13 1.51 -24.71
C ARG A 93 -2.21 2.46 -25.21
N TYR A 94 -2.23 3.69 -24.72
CA TYR A 94 -3.15 4.71 -25.21
C TYR A 94 -2.86 5.07 -26.67
N LEU A 95 -1.59 5.24 -27.07
CA LEU A 95 -1.21 5.53 -28.45
C LEU A 95 -1.56 4.36 -29.40
N GLU A 96 -1.35 3.11 -28.98
CA GLU A 96 -1.79 1.92 -29.71
C GLU A 96 -3.31 1.95 -29.96
N LEU A 97 -4.11 2.29 -28.94
CA LEU A 97 -5.58 2.34 -29.04
C LEU A 97 -6.09 3.39 -30.03
N ILE A 98 -5.35 4.48 -30.23
CA ILE A 98 -5.70 5.53 -31.20
C ILE A 98 -4.99 5.35 -32.55
N GLY A 99 -4.35 4.20 -32.79
CA GLY A 99 -3.71 3.85 -34.07
C GLY A 99 -2.41 4.59 -34.37
N LYS A 100 -1.75 5.18 -33.37
CA LYS A 100 -0.44 5.83 -33.56
C LYS A 100 0.69 4.83 -33.39
N PRO A 101 1.77 4.93 -34.21
CA PRO A 101 2.95 4.13 -34.02
C PRO A 101 3.61 4.45 -32.67
N VAL A 102 3.95 3.42 -31.91
CA VAL A 102 4.59 3.58 -30.59
C VAL A 102 5.62 2.48 -30.36
N SER A 103 6.74 2.85 -29.72
CA SER A 103 7.69 1.90 -29.15
C SER A 103 7.35 1.70 -27.66
N PHE A 104 7.15 0.45 -27.26
CA PHE A 104 6.86 0.14 -25.86
C PHE A 104 8.14 0.33 -25.01
N PRO A 105 8.07 0.99 -23.83
CA PRO A 105 9.25 1.30 -23.05
C PRO A 105 9.99 0.04 -22.59
N SER A 106 11.32 0.08 -22.61
CA SER A 106 12.17 -0.98 -22.06
C SER A 106 11.91 -1.11 -20.57
N GLY A 107 11.63 -2.35 -20.12
CA GLY A 107 11.21 -2.60 -18.74
C GLY A 107 9.78 -2.15 -18.40
N GLY A 108 8.97 -1.81 -19.41
CA GLY A 108 7.60 -1.35 -19.23
C GLY A 108 6.67 -2.42 -18.67
N TYR A 109 5.63 -1.97 -18.00
CA TYR A 109 4.59 -2.81 -17.41
C TYR A 109 3.61 -3.30 -18.48
N LYS A 110 3.43 -4.63 -18.58
CA LYS A 110 2.66 -5.26 -19.69
C LYS A 110 1.33 -5.86 -19.25
N GLY A 111 0.99 -5.78 -17.96
CA GLY A 111 -0.25 -6.36 -17.42
C GLY A 111 -1.50 -5.74 -18.05
N ASP A 112 -2.61 -6.47 -18.03
CA ASP A 112 -3.88 -6.01 -18.62
C ASP A 112 -4.40 -4.74 -17.96
N TYR A 113 -4.12 -4.53 -16.66
CA TYR A 113 -4.47 -3.30 -15.95
C TYR A 113 -3.91 -2.03 -16.64
N ILE A 114 -2.77 -2.10 -17.33
CA ILE A 114 -2.21 -0.98 -18.11
C ILE A 114 -3.14 -0.61 -19.27
N LYS A 115 -3.70 -1.62 -19.95
CA LYS A 115 -4.68 -1.41 -21.03
C LYS A 115 -5.97 -0.79 -20.48
N ASP A 116 -6.43 -1.27 -19.33
CA ASP A 116 -7.66 -0.77 -18.69
C ASP A 116 -7.51 0.70 -18.30
N ILE A 117 -6.35 1.09 -17.76
CA ILE A 117 -6.03 2.49 -17.46
C ILE A 117 -6.02 3.33 -18.74
N ALA A 118 -5.35 2.84 -19.81
CA ALA A 118 -5.30 3.54 -21.09
C ALA A 118 -6.68 3.71 -21.71
N LEU A 119 -7.55 2.67 -21.65
CA LEU A 119 -8.94 2.75 -22.09
C LEU A 119 -9.76 3.76 -21.28
N LYS A 120 -9.54 3.84 -19.98
CA LYS A 120 -10.20 4.84 -19.13
C LYS A 120 -9.80 6.25 -19.53
N ILE A 121 -8.50 6.51 -19.73
CA ILE A 121 -8.01 7.80 -20.20
C ILE A 121 -8.61 8.14 -21.57
N LEU A 122 -8.67 7.17 -22.49
CA LEU A 122 -9.27 7.38 -23.80
C LEU A 122 -10.76 7.75 -23.72
N LYS A 123 -11.51 7.11 -22.83
CA LYS A 123 -12.94 7.44 -22.60
C LYS A 123 -13.12 8.85 -22.03
N GLU A 124 -12.24 9.28 -21.14
CA GLU A 124 -12.36 10.58 -20.46
C GLU A 124 -11.81 11.75 -21.26
N LYS A 125 -10.70 11.55 -22.00
CA LYS A 125 -9.97 12.60 -22.71
C LYS A 125 -10.09 12.52 -24.23
N GLY A 126 -10.67 11.42 -24.77
CA GLY A 126 -10.71 11.16 -26.20
C GLY A 126 -9.31 10.96 -26.77
N ASN A 127 -9.15 11.25 -28.06
CA ASN A 127 -7.88 11.11 -28.79
C ASN A 127 -7.03 12.41 -28.82
N LYS A 128 -7.27 13.30 -27.86
CA LYS A 128 -6.68 14.66 -27.84
C LYS A 128 -5.30 14.74 -27.20
N LEU A 129 -4.91 13.69 -26.44
CA LEU A 129 -3.63 13.71 -25.75
C LEU A 129 -2.47 13.47 -26.71
N SER A 130 -1.40 14.21 -26.48
CA SER A 130 -0.17 14.22 -27.27
C SER A 130 1.02 13.70 -26.46
N ASP A 131 2.17 13.64 -27.11
CA ASP A 131 3.45 13.24 -26.48
C ASP A 131 3.91 14.18 -25.36
N LYS A 132 3.29 15.37 -25.22
CA LYS A 132 3.61 16.33 -24.15
C LYS A 132 2.82 16.14 -22.88
N ASP A 133 1.85 15.22 -22.87
CA ASP A 133 0.91 15.02 -21.77
C ASP A 133 1.33 13.90 -20.81
N ASP A 134 2.63 13.59 -20.71
CA ASP A 134 3.19 12.48 -19.92
C ASP A 134 2.70 12.48 -18.47
N ASN A 135 2.54 13.66 -17.88
CA ASN A 135 2.09 13.77 -16.51
C ASN A 135 0.66 13.24 -16.29
N ILE A 136 -0.22 13.38 -17.29
CA ILE A 136 -1.60 12.88 -17.21
C ILE A 136 -1.60 11.35 -17.12
N PHE A 137 -0.80 10.68 -17.93
CA PHE A 137 -0.70 9.22 -17.93
C PHE A 137 -0.14 8.71 -16.59
N LYS A 138 0.92 9.35 -16.09
CA LYS A 138 1.53 9.01 -14.80
C LYS A 138 0.55 9.22 -13.64
N THR A 139 -0.03 10.40 -13.51
CA THR A 139 -0.90 10.72 -12.35
C THR A 139 -2.20 9.93 -12.36
N THR A 140 -2.77 9.67 -13.54
CA THR A 140 -3.97 8.82 -13.64
C THR A 140 -3.64 7.38 -13.25
N ALA A 141 -2.52 6.84 -13.75
CA ALA A 141 -2.10 5.49 -13.40
C ALA A 141 -1.83 5.34 -11.90
N GLU A 142 -1.10 6.28 -11.31
CA GLU A 142 -0.83 6.33 -9.86
C GLU A 142 -2.12 6.30 -9.05
N THR A 143 -3.04 7.21 -9.37
CA THR A 143 -4.32 7.33 -8.65
C THR A 143 -5.14 6.04 -8.73
N LEU A 144 -5.24 5.44 -9.91
CA LEU A 144 -6.03 4.22 -10.11
C LEU A 144 -5.40 3.03 -9.42
N MET A 145 -4.09 2.86 -9.50
CA MET A 145 -3.38 1.77 -8.84
C MET A 145 -3.44 1.91 -7.31
N PHE A 146 -3.28 3.13 -6.79
CA PHE A 146 -3.35 3.34 -5.35
C PHE A 146 -4.76 3.10 -4.80
N ASN A 147 -5.79 3.45 -5.56
CA ASN A 147 -7.18 3.13 -5.20
C ASN A 147 -7.45 1.62 -5.24
N ASP A 148 -6.90 0.90 -6.20
CA ASP A 148 -7.00 -0.56 -6.27
C ASP A 148 -6.31 -1.23 -5.08
N ILE A 149 -5.11 -0.76 -4.71
CA ILE A 149 -4.38 -1.21 -3.52
C ILE A 149 -5.22 -0.99 -2.26
N LYS A 150 -5.73 0.22 -2.06
CA LYS A 150 -6.58 0.54 -0.90
C LYS A 150 -7.82 -0.32 -0.83
N LYS A 151 -8.47 -0.53 -1.98
CA LYS A 151 -9.65 -1.40 -2.07
C LYS A 151 -9.31 -2.84 -1.69
N THR A 152 -8.25 -3.40 -2.25
CA THR A 152 -7.80 -4.77 -1.95
C THR A 152 -7.50 -4.95 -0.46
N LEU A 153 -6.82 -3.99 0.16
CA LEU A 153 -6.52 -4.02 1.59
C LEU A 153 -7.79 -3.90 2.43
N SER A 154 -8.72 -3.03 2.05
CA SER A 154 -10.01 -2.89 2.71
C SER A 154 -10.86 -4.17 2.61
N ASP A 155 -10.86 -4.84 1.45
CA ASP A 155 -11.55 -6.12 1.25
C ASP A 155 -10.97 -7.22 2.17
N LEU A 156 -9.67 -7.14 2.49
CA LEU A 156 -8.99 -7.98 3.48
C LEU A 156 -9.19 -7.49 4.93
N LYS A 157 -9.92 -6.40 5.15
CA LYS A 157 -10.12 -5.72 6.44
C LYS A 157 -8.82 -5.21 7.08
N ILE A 158 -7.82 -4.95 6.27
CA ILE A 158 -6.56 -4.33 6.67
C ILE A 158 -6.68 -2.82 6.45
N ASN A 159 -6.55 -2.04 7.51
CA ASN A 159 -6.66 -0.58 7.48
C ASN A 159 -5.36 0.05 7.97
N PHE A 160 -5.05 1.22 7.43
CA PHE A 160 -3.89 2.01 7.82
C PHE A 160 -4.32 3.34 8.41
N ASP A 161 -3.61 3.76 9.46
CA ASP A 161 -3.84 5.04 10.13
C ASP A 161 -3.12 6.16 9.39
N LYS A 162 -1.99 5.84 8.74
CA LYS A 162 -1.13 6.81 8.05
C LYS A 162 -0.64 6.27 6.71
N TYR A 163 -0.67 7.14 5.70
CA TYR A 163 -0.02 6.92 4.40
C TYR A 163 1.09 7.95 4.23
N SER A 164 2.34 7.49 4.21
CA SER A 164 3.52 8.33 4.06
C SER A 164 4.06 8.23 2.64
N ASN A 165 4.20 9.38 1.99
CA ASN A 165 4.73 9.47 0.64
C ASN A 165 6.20 9.93 0.70
N GLU A 166 7.09 9.23 0.05
CA GLU A 166 8.51 9.59 -0.04
C GLU A 166 8.71 11.02 -0.57
N LYS A 167 7.87 11.45 -1.52
CA LYS A 167 7.94 12.81 -2.08
C LYS A 167 7.81 13.91 -1.03
N ASP A 168 6.99 13.68 0.02
CA ASP A 168 6.76 14.68 1.07
C ASP A 168 8.03 14.96 1.89
N TYR A 169 9.00 14.04 1.85
CA TYR A 169 10.29 14.18 2.54
C TYR A 169 11.36 14.86 1.69
N TYR A 170 11.26 14.84 0.34
CA TYR A 170 12.20 15.54 -0.53
C TYR A 170 12.12 17.06 -0.37
N ASP A 171 10.94 17.58 -0.16
CA ASP A 171 10.73 19.03 -0.01
C ASP A 171 11.27 19.57 1.32
N ASN A 172 11.51 18.70 2.31
CA ASN A 172 11.98 19.10 3.66
C ASN A 172 13.47 18.84 3.92
N CYS A 173 14.26 18.40 2.95
CA CYS A 173 15.73 18.20 3.03
C CYS A 173 16.23 17.30 4.18
N LEU A 174 15.35 16.62 4.92
CA LEU A 174 15.69 15.83 6.11
C LEU A 174 16.16 14.41 5.78
N LEU A 175 15.85 13.89 4.60
CA LEU A 175 16.21 12.52 4.20
C LEU A 175 17.70 12.34 3.86
N TYR A 176 18.39 13.40 3.45
CA TYR A 176 19.82 13.32 3.11
C TYR A 176 20.74 13.12 4.31
N THR A 177 20.24 13.28 5.52
CA THR A 177 21.06 13.18 6.75
C THR A 177 20.83 11.91 7.56
N SER A 178 19.80 11.10 7.26
CA SER A 178 19.43 9.96 8.11
C SER A 178 19.65 8.58 7.47
N ASP A 179 19.88 8.48 6.16
CA ASP A 179 20.01 7.18 5.50
C ASP A 179 21.41 6.96 4.90
N ALA A 180 22.38 6.73 5.79
CA ALA A 180 23.71 6.26 5.42
C ALA A 180 23.74 4.79 4.94
N ALA A 181 22.62 4.05 5.03
CA ALA A 181 22.55 2.65 4.64
C ALA A 181 22.29 2.45 3.14
N ASP A 182 21.56 3.37 2.48
CA ASP A 182 21.27 3.29 1.04
C ASP A 182 22.40 3.77 0.13
N ASP A 183 23.40 4.50 0.67
CA ASP A 183 24.57 4.97 -0.10
C ASP A 183 25.57 3.84 -0.45
N LEU A 184 25.37 2.63 0.10
CA LEU A 184 26.23 1.46 -0.19
C LEU A 184 25.82 0.70 -1.47
N TYR A 185 24.74 1.07 -2.15
CA TYR A 185 24.22 0.39 -3.36
C TYR A 185 24.01 1.32 -4.57
N ARG A 186 24.74 2.44 -4.63
CA ARG A 186 24.81 3.28 -5.83
C ARG A 186 26.08 3.06 -6.61
#